data_bd4b38ae347f806ea0053752bec0c2aa
#
_entry.id   bd4b38ae347f806ea0053752bec0c2aa
#
_cell.length_a   1.000
_cell.length_b   1.000
_cell.length_c   1.000
_cell.angle_alpha   90.00
_cell.angle_beta   90.00
_cell.angle_gamma   90.00
#
_symmetry.space_group_name_H-M   'P 1'
#
loop_
_entity.id
_entity.type
_entity.pdbx_description
1 polymer ?
#
loop_
_entity_poly.entity_id
_entity_poly.type
_entity_poly.pdbx_seq_one_letter_code
_entity_poly.pdbx_strand_id
1 'polypeptide(L)'
;MVHGGASPPPDEECRPAMIEIRQFPARDDNYGVLVHDTASGATAAIDAPEEDAILDALEETGWRLTDVFVTHHHYDHVEAVKALKERFGARVVASAYDTAKRRVPVVDRAVEDGEHVFLGATRIDVVAVPGHTLGHVAYHIPSAHALFAGDTLFALGCGRLFEGTPEEMWTSLKKLRALPPETAVYCGHEYTQANARFALTVDPDNAELKARAKEIDALRDEG
;
A
#
# COMPACT_ATOMS: atom_id res chain seq x y z
N MET A 1 -4.18 56.72 26.87
CA MET A 1 -3.37 55.59 26.34
C MET A 1 -4.35 54.45 26.16
N VAL A 2 -4.77 54.24 24.92
CA VAL A 2 -5.69 53.14 24.55
C VAL A 2 -4.83 52.04 23.94
N HIS A 3 -4.77 50.86 24.60
CA HIS A 3 -4.11 49.68 24.08
C HIS A 3 -4.99 49.07 22.98
N GLY A 4 -4.53 49.19 21.73
CA GLY A 4 -5.11 48.49 20.61
C GLY A 4 -4.75 46.97 20.70
N GLY A 5 -5.75 46.17 21.01
CA GLY A 5 -5.64 44.73 20.89
C GLY A 5 -5.67 44.35 19.40
N ALA A 6 -4.60 43.73 18.92
CA ALA A 6 -4.60 43.11 17.62
C ALA A 6 -5.54 41.89 17.64
N SER A 7 -6.51 41.87 16.73
CA SER A 7 -7.34 40.68 16.49
C SER A 7 -6.47 39.54 16.02
N PRO A 8 -6.73 38.31 16.45
CA PRO A 8 -6.04 37.14 15.89
C PRO A 8 -6.31 37.01 14.38
N PRO A 9 -5.38 36.45 13.62
CA PRO A 9 -5.60 36.20 12.19
C PRO A 9 -6.82 35.28 11.99
N PRO A 10 -7.54 35.41 10.86
CA PRO A 10 -8.69 34.57 10.56
C PRO A 10 -8.24 33.13 10.53
N ASP A 11 -9.08 32.25 11.09
CA ASP A 11 -8.93 30.83 11.20
C ASP A 11 -8.31 30.25 9.93
N GLU A 12 -7.18 29.53 10.08
CA GLU A 12 -6.67 28.61 9.09
C GLU A 12 -7.79 27.57 8.90
N GLU A 13 -8.60 27.75 7.87
CA GLU A 13 -9.67 26.82 7.51
C GLU A 13 -9.04 25.42 7.49
N CYS A 14 -9.49 24.57 8.40
CA CYS A 14 -9.15 23.16 8.45
C CYS A 14 -9.55 22.54 7.09
N ARG A 15 -8.62 22.54 6.14
CA ARG A 15 -8.82 21.87 4.86
C ARG A 15 -9.08 20.40 5.17
N PRO A 16 -10.15 19.80 4.62
CA PRO A 16 -10.35 18.37 4.78
C PRO A 16 -9.08 17.66 4.31
N ALA A 17 -8.58 16.74 5.10
CA ALA A 17 -7.42 15.92 4.74
C ALA A 17 -7.72 15.24 3.41
N MET A 18 -6.97 15.60 2.36
CA MET A 18 -7.00 14.89 1.09
C MET A 18 -5.78 14.00 1.03
N ILE A 19 -6.00 12.76 0.63
CA ILE A 19 -4.92 11.81 0.39
C ILE A 19 -4.54 11.87 -1.08
N GLU A 20 -3.27 12.13 -1.32
CA GLU A 20 -2.65 11.99 -2.63
C GLU A 20 -1.82 10.70 -2.67
N ILE A 21 -1.93 9.96 -3.77
CA ILE A 21 -1.25 8.68 -3.96
C ILE A 21 -0.40 8.77 -5.21
N ARG A 22 0.89 8.46 -5.07
CA ARG A 22 1.84 8.34 -6.18
C ARG A 22 2.31 6.90 -6.29
N GLN A 23 1.89 6.19 -7.34
CA GLN A 23 2.42 4.88 -7.70
C GLN A 23 3.51 5.06 -8.75
N PHE A 24 4.58 4.27 -8.65
CA PHE A 24 5.73 4.30 -9.55
C PHE A 24 6.32 2.90 -9.71
N PRO A 25 6.99 2.61 -10.83
CA PRO A 25 7.69 1.35 -11.01
C PRO A 25 8.92 1.28 -10.10
N ALA A 26 9.22 0.09 -9.60
CA ALA A 26 10.42 -0.22 -8.83
C ALA A 26 10.90 -1.62 -9.20
N ARG A 27 12.21 -1.87 -9.14
CA ARG A 27 12.81 -3.16 -9.51
C ARG A 27 12.36 -3.62 -10.91
N ASP A 28 12.18 -4.92 -11.12
CA ASP A 28 11.78 -5.49 -12.42
C ASP A 28 10.25 -5.41 -12.66
N ASP A 29 9.46 -5.65 -11.62
CA ASP A 29 8.00 -5.74 -11.71
C ASP A 29 7.25 -5.26 -10.44
N ASN A 30 7.97 -4.71 -9.44
CA ASN A 30 7.33 -4.13 -8.26
C ASN A 30 6.70 -2.78 -8.56
N TYR A 31 5.66 -2.47 -7.81
CA TYR A 31 5.17 -1.10 -7.62
C TYR A 31 5.63 -0.54 -6.29
N GLY A 32 6.24 0.65 -6.31
CA GLY A 32 6.36 1.51 -5.15
C GLY A 32 5.14 2.42 -5.03
N VAL A 33 4.72 2.73 -3.81
CA VAL A 33 3.60 3.64 -3.56
C VAL A 33 3.95 4.62 -2.46
N LEU A 34 3.78 5.92 -2.73
CA LEU A 34 3.77 6.97 -1.72
C LEU A 34 2.34 7.42 -1.46
N VAL A 35 2.02 7.63 -0.18
CA VAL A 35 0.73 8.15 0.29
C VAL A 35 1.01 9.44 1.07
N HIS A 36 0.39 10.54 0.66
CA HIS A 36 0.59 11.86 1.25
C HIS A 36 -0.70 12.41 1.84
N ASP A 37 -0.66 12.78 3.11
CA ASP A 37 -1.73 13.53 3.78
C ASP A 37 -1.45 15.03 3.62
N THR A 38 -2.20 15.67 2.73
CA THR A 38 -2.02 17.11 2.39
C THR A 38 -2.28 18.05 3.56
N ALA A 39 -3.07 17.63 4.55
CA ALA A 39 -3.38 18.47 5.71
C ALA A 39 -2.23 18.54 6.72
N SER A 40 -1.52 17.43 6.93
CA SER A 40 -0.41 17.36 7.89
C SER A 40 0.96 17.45 7.23
N GLY A 41 1.05 17.20 5.91
CA GLY A 41 2.30 17.04 5.18
C GLY A 41 3.02 15.72 5.45
N ALA A 42 2.38 14.77 6.15
CA ALA A 42 2.95 13.46 6.41
C ALA A 42 2.92 12.59 5.15
N THR A 43 3.99 11.83 4.91
CA THR A 43 4.10 10.94 3.75
C THR A 43 4.54 9.55 4.19
N ALA A 44 3.83 8.53 3.75
CA ALA A 44 4.21 7.14 3.93
C ALA A 44 4.64 6.50 2.63
N ALA A 45 5.67 5.64 2.68
CA ALA A 45 5.87 4.61 1.68
C ALA A 45 5.10 3.34 2.11
N ILE A 46 4.38 2.74 1.18
CA ILE A 46 3.83 1.40 1.36
C ILE A 46 4.84 0.43 0.77
N ASP A 47 5.42 -0.37 1.63
CA ASP A 47 6.62 -1.15 1.38
C ASP A 47 7.84 -0.30 1.00
N ALA A 48 8.97 -0.95 0.85
CA ALA A 48 10.23 -0.29 0.48
C ALA A 48 11.04 -1.20 -0.46
N PRO A 49 10.57 -1.37 -1.71
CA PRO A 49 11.17 -2.32 -2.65
C PRO A 49 12.58 -1.94 -3.09
N GLU A 50 12.84 -0.65 -3.27
CA GLU A 50 14.10 -0.12 -3.80
C GLU A 50 14.31 1.32 -3.33
N GLU A 51 15.51 1.65 -2.81
CA GLU A 51 15.77 2.98 -2.26
C GLU A 51 15.72 4.07 -3.34
N ASP A 52 16.41 3.87 -4.45
CA ASP A 52 16.56 4.89 -5.50
C ASP A 52 15.19 5.26 -6.10
N ALA A 53 14.34 4.29 -6.41
CA ALA A 53 13.00 4.55 -6.95
C ALA A 53 12.11 5.35 -5.98
N ILE A 54 12.22 5.09 -4.67
CA ILE A 54 11.49 5.85 -3.65
C ILE A 54 12.04 7.27 -3.54
N LEU A 55 13.36 7.45 -3.60
CA LEU A 55 13.99 8.77 -3.54
C LEU A 55 13.61 9.63 -4.75
N ASP A 56 13.61 9.05 -5.94
CA ASP A 56 13.20 9.72 -7.18
C ASP A 56 11.73 10.18 -7.08
N ALA A 57 10.83 9.31 -6.61
CA ALA A 57 9.43 9.66 -6.42
C ALA A 57 9.22 10.75 -5.35
N LEU A 58 10.02 10.76 -4.28
CA LEU A 58 10.00 11.83 -3.27
C LEU A 58 10.53 13.16 -3.84
N GLU A 59 11.56 13.12 -4.70
CA GLU A 59 12.09 14.31 -5.37
C GLU A 59 11.06 14.86 -6.37
N GLU A 60 10.45 14.02 -7.21
CA GLU A 60 9.42 14.41 -8.17
C GLU A 60 8.21 15.08 -7.50
N THR A 61 7.79 14.58 -6.34
CA THR A 61 6.62 15.11 -5.61
C THR A 61 6.95 16.27 -4.70
N GLY A 62 8.20 16.41 -4.29
CA GLY A 62 8.63 17.36 -3.26
C GLY A 62 8.19 16.94 -1.85
N TRP A 63 7.74 15.70 -1.65
CA TRP A 63 7.28 15.19 -0.37
C TRP A 63 8.45 14.73 0.51
N ARG A 64 8.22 14.72 1.82
CA ARG A 64 9.20 14.21 2.77
C ARG A 64 8.65 12.99 3.47
N LEU A 65 9.39 11.88 3.40
CA LEU A 65 9.02 10.63 4.04
C LEU A 65 8.98 10.77 5.57
N THR A 66 7.88 10.33 6.17
CA THR A 66 7.67 10.29 7.63
C THR A 66 7.42 8.88 8.14
N ASP A 67 6.89 8.00 7.30
CA ASP A 67 6.47 6.66 7.67
C ASP A 67 6.82 5.64 6.58
N VAL A 68 6.99 4.37 6.97
CA VAL A 68 7.02 3.20 6.09
C VAL A 68 6.05 2.18 6.65
N PHE A 69 5.06 1.78 5.87
CA PHE A 69 4.08 0.74 6.21
C PHE A 69 4.39 -0.52 5.44
N VAL A 70 4.91 -1.54 6.12
CA VAL A 70 5.34 -2.80 5.52
C VAL A 70 4.18 -3.77 5.47
N THR A 71 3.83 -4.27 4.27
CA THR A 71 2.78 -5.26 4.09
C THR A 71 3.21 -6.65 4.52
N HIS A 72 4.42 -7.06 4.16
CA HIS A 72 5.00 -8.35 4.53
C HIS A 72 6.54 -8.34 4.38
N HIS A 73 7.18 -9.41 4.80
CA HIS A 73 8.63 -9.48 5.02
C HIS A 73 9.47 -9.88 3.80
N HIS A 74 8.91 -10.13 2.63
CA HIS A 74 9.72 -10.52 1.48
C HIS A 74 10.71 -9.41 1.12
N TYR A 75 11.89 -9.82 0.64
CA TYR A 75 13.04 -8.94 0.43
C TYR A 75 12.68 -7.72 -0.43
N ASP A 76 11.96 -7.94 -1.50
CA ASP A 76 11.51 -6.92 -2.45
C ASP A 76 10.39 -6.00 -1.91
N HIS A 77 10.00 -6.15 -0.65
CA HIS A 77 9.11 -5.25 0.08
C HIS A 77 9.80 -4.56 1.27
N VAL A 78 10.99 -5.04 1.67
CA VAL A 78 11.68 -4.52 2.87
C VAL A 78 13.13 -4.10 2.63
N GLU A 79 13.66 -4.23 1.42
CA GLU A 79 15.07 -3.97 1.10
C GLU A 79 15.52 -2.59 1.58
N ALA A 80 14.77 -1.54 1.24
CA ALA A 80 15.13 -0.17 1.54
C ALA A 80 14.68 0.32 2.92
N VAL A 81 13.92 -0.47 3.70
CA VAL A 81 13.35 -0.04 4.99
C VAL A 81 14.40 0.57 5.93
N LYS A 82 15.56 -0.10 6.06
CA LYS A 82 16.62 0.38 6.96
C LYS A 82 17.24 1.69 6.46
N ALA A 83 17.55 1.79 5.18
CA ALA A 83 18.14 2.98 4.58
C ALA A 83 17.20 4.19 4.68
N LEU A 84 15.93 4.01 4.38
CA LEU A 84 14.91 5.05 4.51
C LEU A 84 14.74 5.53 5.96
N LYS A 85 14.75 4.59 6.92
CA LYS A 85 14.71 4.95 8.33
C LYS A 85 15.93 5.77 8.76
N GLU A 86 17.12 5.35 8.36
CA GLU A 86 18.37 6.05 8.70
C GLU A 86 18.42 7.46 8.06
N ARG A 87 17.93 7.60 6.83
CA ARG A 87 17.96 8.86 6.07
C ARG A 87 16.93 9.88 6.53
N PHE A 88 15.68 9.44 6.76
CA PHE A 88 14.54 10.33 7.04
C PHE A 88 14.08 10.32 8.48
N GLY A 89 14.51 9.33 9.29
CA GLY A 89 13.96 9.09 10.61
C GLY A 89 12.54 8.52 10.57
N ALA A 90 12.14 7.93 9.42
CA ALA A 90 10.79 7.45 9.18
C ALA A 90 10.36 6.41 10.21
N ARG A 91 9.11 6.50 10.68
CA ARG A 91 8.52 5.49 11.56
C ARG A 91 8.15 4.25 10.74
N VAL A 92 8.66 3.10 11.14
CA VAL A 92 8.40 1.82 10.47
C VAL A 92 7.30 1.06 11.20
N VAL A 93 6.26 0.69 10.47
CA VAL A 93 5.11 -0.09 10.93
C VAL A 93 5.09 -1.43 10.19
N ALA A 94 4.94 -2.53 10.90
CA ALA A 94 4.86 -3.86 10.31
C ALA A 94 3.97 -4.78 11.16
N SER A 95 3.58 -5.95 10.64
CA SER A 95 2.78 -6.89 11.39
C SER A 95 3.47 -7.37 12.67
N ALA A 96 2.70 -7.63 13.71
CA ALA A 96 3.21 -8.19 14.96
C ALA A 96 3.84 -9.58 14.73
N TYR A 97 3.30 -10.35 13.79
CA TYR A 97 3.83 -11.67 13.43
C TYR A 97 5.26 -11.59 12.88
N ASP A 98 5.50 -10.75 11.87
CA ASP A 98 6.82 -10.60 11.26
C ASP A 98 7.81 -9.90 12.19
N THR A 99 7.31 -8.96 13.00
CA THR A 99 8.11 -8.29 14.05
C THR A 99 8.62 -9.30 15.10
N ALA A 100 7.74 -10.15 15.63
CA ALA A 100 8.11 -11.18 16.59
C ALA A 100 9.13 -12.18 16.04
N LYS A 101 9.08 -12.45 14.75
CA LYS A 101 10.02 -13.33 14.03
C LYS A 101 11.26 -12.61 13.51
N ARG A 102 11.38 -11.30 13.72
CA ARG A 102 12.49 -10.46 13.26
C ARG A 102 12.74 -10.54 11.75
N ARG A 103 11.65 -10.59 10.97
CA ARG A 103 11.71 -10.72 9.51
C ARG A 103 11.82 -9.37 8.80
N VAL A 104 11.38 -8.29 9.45
CA VAL A 104 11.55 -6.92 8.97
C VAL A 104 12.78 -6.32 9.65
N PRO A 105 13.69 -5.65 8.91
CA PRO A 105 14.99 -5.20 9.43
C PRO A 105 14.91 -4.31 10.67
N VAL A 106 13.91 -3.43 10.71
CA VAL A 106 13.66 -2.51 11.83
C VAL A 106 12.16 -2.22 11.90
N VAL A 107 11.58 -2.21 13.10
CA VAL A 107 10.16 -1.91 13.34
C VAL A 107 10.04 -1.03 14.56
N ASP A 108 9.30 0.08 14.45
CA ASP A 108 8.97 0.97 15.57
C ASP A 108 7.61 0.64 16.16
N ARG A 109 6.67 0.19 15.34
CA ARG A 109 5.33 -0.21 15.76
C ARG A 109 4.91 -1.51 15.10
N ALA A 110 4.63 -2.51 15.93
CA ALA A 110 3.96 -3.73 15.52
C ALA A 110 2.43 -3.52 15.52
N VAL A 111 1.73 -4.11 14.53
CA VAL A 111 0.26 -4.00 14.38
C VAL A 111 -0.38 -5.36 14.17
N GLU A 112 -1.63 -5.49 14.63
CA GLU A 112 -2.46 -6.70 14.53
C GLU A 112 -3.73 -6.44 13.71
N ASP A 113 -4.46 -7.52 13.38
CA ASP A 113 -5.73 -7.46 12.64
C ASP A 113 -6.75 -6.58 13.36
N GLY A 114 -7.40 -5.68 12.62
CA GLY A 114 -8.42 -4.77 13.14
C GLY A 114 -7.89 -3.55 13.89
N GLU A 115 -6.58 -3.45 14.10
CA GLU A 115 -5.99 -2.21 14.61
C GLU A 115 -6.01 -1.10 13.54
N HIS A 116 -5.66 0.10 13.95
CA HIS A 116 -5.44 1.21 13.05
C HIS A 116 -4.19 2.01 13.44
N VAL A 117 -3.60 2.62 12.44
CA VAL A 117 -2.52 3.59 12.58
C VAL A 117 -2.94 4.92 11.94
N PHE A 118 -2.14 5.95 12.15
CA PHE A 118 -2.40 7.26 11.54
C PHE A 118 -1.19 7.69 10.72
N LEU A 119 -1.47 8.26 9.55
CA LEU A 119 -0.56 9.07 8.76
C LEU A 119 -1.03 10.52 8.91
N GLY A 120 -0.29 11.33 9.69
CA GLY A 120 -0.81 12.63 10.10
C GLY A 120 -2.15 12.49 10.83
N ALA A 121 -3.22 13.07 10.26
CA ALA A 121 -4.59 12.96 10.77
C ALA A 121 -5.39 11.81 10.12
N THR A 122 -4.87 11.21 9.04
CA THR A 122 -5.56 10.19 8.28
C THR A 122 -5.48 8.83 8.96
N ARG A 123 -6.64 8.22 9.21
CA ARG A 123 -6.76 6.87 9.76
C ARG A 123 -6.49 5.84 8.66
N ILE A 124 -5.69 4.85 8.99
CA ILE A 124 -5.36 3.68 8.17
C ILE A 124 -5.72 2.42 8.95
N ASP A 125 -6.65 1.65 8.44
CA ASP A 125 -7.07 0.38 9.04
C ASP A 125 -6.12 -0.75 8.62
N VAL A 126 -5.75 -1.61 9.57
CA VAL A 126 -4.89 -2.78 9.36
C VAL A 126 -5.77 -4.01 9.21
N VAL A 127 -5.61 -4.74 8.12
CA VAL A 127 -6.33 -5.97 7.83
C VAL A 127 -5.33 -7.11 7.68
N ALA A 128 -5.30 -8.07 8.60
CA ALA A 128 -4.46 -9.26 8.42
C ALA A 128 -5.02 -10.13 7.31
N VAL A 129 -4.15 -10.48 6.37
CA VAL A 129 -4.47 -11.23 5.14
C VAL A 129 -3.47 -12.37 4.91
N PRO A 130 -3.40 -13.35 5.85
CA PRO A 130 -2.51 -14.48 5.72
C PRO A 130 -2.83 -15.30 4.48
N GLY A 131 -1.78 -15.88 3.87
CA GLY A 131 -1.88 -16.70 2.67
C GLY A 131 -0.57 -16.67 1.88
N HIS A 132 -0.24 -15.56 1.27
CA HIS A 132 1.05 -15.36 0.61
C HIS A 132 2.21 -15.52 1.61
N THR A 133 2.17 -14.77 2.71
CA THR A 133 2.91 -15.05 3.94
C THR A 133 1.95 -15.09 5.13
N LEU A 134 2.37 -15.67 6.27
CA LEU A 134 1.52 -15.74 7.46
C LEU A 134 1.42 -14.38 8.19
N GLY A 135 2.42 -13.53 8.03
CA GLY A 135 2.46 -12.20 8.63
C GLY A 135 1.90 -11.08 7.75
N HIS A 136 1.31 -11.41 6.59
CA HIS A 136 0.85 -10.39 5.65
C HIS A 136 -0.29 -9.54 6.19
N VAL A 137 -0.16 -8.22 6.07
CA VAL A 137 -1.21 -7.25 6.35
C VAL A 137 -1.47 -6.36 5.12
N ALA A 138 -2.71 -5.99 4.93
CA ALA A 138 -3.12 -4.94 3.99
C ALA A 138 -3.45 -3.66 4.78
N TYR A 139 -3.25 -2.51 4.14
CA TYR A 139 -3.58 -1.21 4.71
C TYR A 139 -4.74 -0.60 3.93
N HIS A 140 -5.81 -0.21 4.64
CA HIS A 140 -6.98 0.40 4.04
C HIS A 140 -7.17 1.82 4.55
N ILE A 141 -7.33 2.78 3.64
CA ILE A 141 -7.67 4.18 3.95
C ILE A 141 -9.11 4.43 3.54
N PRO A 142 -10.08 4.32 4.46
CA PRO A 142 -11.50 4.50 4.13
C PRO A 142 -11.83 5.86 3.52
N SER A 143 -11.21 6.94 4.03
CA SER A 143 -11.43 8.30 3.55
C SER A 143 -10.94 8.56 2.12
N ALA A 144 -10.05 7.72 1.61
CA ALA A 144 -9.51 7.81 0.25
C ALA A 144 -9.99 6.67 -0.66
N HIS A 145 -10.86 5.77 -0.15
CA HIS A 145 -11.27 4.56 -0.86
C HIS A 145 -10.07 3.79 -1.44
N ALA A 146 -8.97 3.66 -0.67
CA ALA A 146 -7.73 3.06 -1.13
C ALA A 146 -7.33 1.86 -0.27
N LEU A 147 -6.99 0.75 -0.92
CA LEU A 147 -6.48 -0.48 -0.31
C LEU A 147 -5.10 -0.79 -0.87
N PHE A 148 -4.12 -0.95 0.01
CA PHE A 148 -2.78 -1.41 -0.33
C PHE A 148 -2.69 -2.88 0.06
N ALA A 149 -2.82 -3.74 -0.95
CA ALA A 149 -3.01 -5.18 -0.77
C ALA A 149 -1.70 -5.98 -0.74
N GLY A 150 -0.55 -5.34 -1.00
CA GLY A 150 0.72 -6.03 -1.18
C GLY A 150 0.56 -7.19 -2.17
N ASP A 151 0.96 -8.39 -1.73
CA ASP A 151 0.95 -9.60 -2.54
C ASP A 151 -0.25 -10.52 -2.24
N THR A 152 -1.30 -10.00 -1.62
CA THR A 152 -2.52 -10.78 -1.38
C THR A 152 -3.45 -10.76 -2.58
N LEU A 153 -3.72 -9.57 -3.15
CA LEU A 153 -4.67 -9.40 -4.25
C LEU A 153 -4.02 -8.62 -5.40
N PHE A 154 -4.11 -9.17 -6.60
CA PHE A 154 -3.69 -8.56 -7.86
C PHE A 154 -4.85 -8.41 -8.83
N ALA A 155 -4.67 -7.64 -9.89
CA ALA A 155 -5.61 -7.65 -11.01
C ALA A 155 -5.73 -9.07 -11.57
N LEU A 156 -6.97 -9.59 -11.60
CA LEU A 156 -7.33 -10.94 -12.09
C LEU A 156 -6.60 -12.11 -11.37
N GLY A 157 -6.06 -11.90 -10.18
CA GLY A 157 -5.34 -12.95 -9.48
C GLY A 157 -5.07 -12.66 -8.01
N CYS A 158 -4.33 -13.55 -7.39
CA CYS A 158 -3.86 -13.42 -6.02
C CYS A 158 -2.41 -13.91 -5.91
N GLY A 159 -1.78 -13.59 -4.77
CA GLY A 159 -0.42 -14.00 -4.50
C GLY A 159 -0.23 -15.52 -4.42
N ARG A 160 0.98 -15.95 -4.74
CA ARG A 160 1.41 -17.33 -4.55
C ARG A 160 1.43 -17.67 -3.05
N LEU A 161 1.08 -18.91 -2.71
CA LEU A 161 1.09 -19.38 -1.34
C LEU A 161 2.51 -19.90 -0.99
N PHE A 162 3.28 -19.11 -0.25
CA PHE A 162 4.61 -19.54 0.23
C PHE A 162 4.53 -20.13 1.64
N GLU A 163 3.65 -19.58 2.49
CA GLU A 163 3.55 -20.00 3.90
C GLU A 163 2.15 -20.45 4.29
N GLY A 164 1.12 -19.83 3.76
CA GLY A 164 -0.26 -20.13 4.13
C GLY A 164 -0.91 -21.20 3.28
N THR A 165 -2.17 -21.49 3.60
CA THR A 165 -3.02 -22.46 2.91
C THR A 165 -4.01 -21.78 1.94
N PRO A 166 -4.59 -22.53 0.96
CA PRO A 166 -5.65 -22.00 0.10
C PRO A 166 -6.87 -21.47 0.88
N GLU A 167 -7.21 -22.11 2.00
CA GLU A 167 -8.33 -21.72 2.86
C GLU A 167 -8.06 -20.38 3.56
N GLU A 168 -6.83 -20.16 4.02
CA GLU A 168 -6.40 -18.89 4.62
C GLU A 168 -6.42 -17.78 3.58
N MET A 169 -5.81 -17.98 2.41
CA MET A 169 -5.84 -17.02 1.31
C MET A 169 -7.28 -16.69 0.89
N TRP A 170 -8.13 -17.70 0.73
CA TRP A 170 -9.53 -17.47 0.38
C TRP A 170 -10.27 -16.65 1.45
N THR A 171 -9.97 -16.89 2.72
CA THR A 171 -10.54 -16.11 3.82
C THR A 171 -10.05 -14.67 3.79
N SER A 172 -8.77 -14.44 3.50
CA SER A 172 -8.18 -13.11 3.30
C SER A 172 -8.80 -12.37 2.13
N LEU A 173 -8.93 -13.03 0.98
CA LEU A 173 -9.59 -12.45 -0.20
C LEU A 173 -11.06 -12.08 0.06
N LYS A 174 -11.79 -12.88 0.86
CA LYS A 174 -13.17 -12.55 1.26
C LYS A 174 -13.24 -11.30 2.15
N LYS A 175 -12.26 -11.07 3.04
CA LYS A 175 -12.17 -9.83 3.82
C LYS A 175 -12.02 -8.61 2.89
N LEU A 176 -11.09 -8.68 1.94
CA LEU A 176 -10.85 -7.59 1.00
C LEU A 176 -12.05 -7.34 0.08
N ARG A 177 -12.70 -8.40 -0.40
CA ARG A 177 -13.92 -8.31 -1.22
C ARG A 177 -15.11 -7.67 -0.50
N ALA A 178 -15.13 -7.69 0.83
CA ALA A 178 -16.21 -7.09 1.62
C ALA A 178 -16.03 -5.57 1.79
N LEU A 179 -14.92 -4.97 1.36
CA LEU A 179 -14.74 -3.53 1.33
C LEU A 179 -15.69 -2.89 0.32
N PRO A 180 -15.99 -1.58 0.44
CA PRO A 180 -16.82 -0.86 -0.52
C PRO A 180 -16.34 -1.05 -1.96
N PRO A 181 -17.25 -1.24 -2.93
CA PRO A 181 -16.88 -1.58 -4.32
C PRO A 181 -16.10 -0.47 -5.04
N GLU A 182 -16.18 0.77 -4.57
CA GLU A 182 -15.40 1.91 -5.06
C GLU A 182 -13.95 1.92 -4.57
N THR A 183 -13.55 0.96 -3.72
CA THR A 183 -12.18 0.90 -3.19
C THR A 183 -11.19 0.56 -4.29
N ALA A 184 -10.28 1.49 -4.60
CA ALA A 184 -9.16 1.26 -5.49
C ALA A 184 -8.11 0.36 -4.82
N VAL A 185 -7.61 -0.65 -5.55
CA VAL A 185 -6.63 -1.60 -5.04
C VAL A 185 -5.25 -1.28 -5.63
N TYR A 186 -4.28 -1.07 -4.76
CA TYR A 186 -2.86 -0.91 -5.07
C TYR A 186 -2.14 -2.20 -4.64
N CYS A 187 -1.66 -2.96 -5.62
CA CYS A 187 -0.94 -4.22 -5.39
C CYS A 187 0.57 -4.05 -5.47
N GLY A 188 1.33 -5.06 -5.02
CA GLY A 188 2.78 -5.02 -4.96
C GLY A 188 3.47 -5.17 -6.33
N HIS A 189 2.83 -5.81 -7.31
CA HIS A 189 3.46 -6.17 -8.59
C HIS A 189 2.57 -5.99 -9.81
N GLU A 190 3.21 -5.83 -10.99
CA GLU A 190 2.57 -5.85 -12.30
C GLU A 190 2.51 -7.28 -12.86
N TYR A 191 1.47 -8.01 -12.49
CA TYR A 191 1.23 -9.38 -12.97
C TYR A 191 -0.03 -9.50 -13.85
N THR A 192 -0.60 -8.38 -14.29
CA THR A 192 -1.93 -8.33 -14.88
C THR A 192 -2.07 -9.21 -16.12
N GLN A 193 -1.12 -9.14 -17.07
CA GLN A 193 -1.14 -10.00 -18.26
C GLN A 193 -0.97 -11.49 -17.93
N ALA A 194 -0.06 -11.81 -17.02
CA ALA A 194 0.19 -13.20 -16.60
C ALA A 194 -1.07 -13.78 -15.91
N ASN A 195 -1.70 -13.01 -15.06
CA ASN A 195 -2.93 -13.38 -14.39
C ASN A 195 -4.10 -13.52 -15.38
N ALA A 196 -4.22 -12.61 -16.36
CA ALA A 196 -5.24 -12.71 -17.42
C ALA A 196 -5.09 -14.01 -18.23
N ARG A 197 -3.86 -14.34 -18.64
CA ARG A 197 -3.57 -15.61 -19.34
C ARG A 197 -3.97 -16.82 -18.49
N PHE A 198 -3.63 -16.83 -17.19
CA PHE A 198 -4.02 -17.91 -16.28
C PHE A 198 -5.54 -17.97 -16.11
N ALA A 199 -6.20 -16.86 -15.86
CA ALA A 199 -7.66 -16.80 -15.67
C ALA A 199 -8.42 -17.38 -16.89
N LEU A 200 -7.96 -17.11 -18.12
CA LEU A 200 -8.51 -17.69 -19.34
C LEU A 200 -8.36 -19.22 -19.43
N THR A 201 -7.40 -19.82 -18.72
CA THR A 201 -7.31 -21.30 -18.66
C THR A 201 -8.33 -21.89 -17.67
N VAL A 202 -8.73 -21.11 -16.66
CA VAL A 202 -9.68 -21.54 -15.62
C VAL A 202 -11.13 -21.34 -16.06
N ASP A 203 -11.42 -20.22 -16.74
CA ASP A 203 -12.76 -19.85 -17.22
C ASP A 203 -12.72 -19.44 -18.71
N PRO A 204 -12.47 -20.43 -19.60
CA PRO A 204 -12.21 -20.17 -21.02
C PRO A 204 -13.43 -19.67 -21.81
N ASP A 205 -14.64 -19.86 -21.29
CA ASP A 205 -15.88 -19.48 -21.98
C ASP A 205 -16.44 -18.12 -21.55
N ASN A 206 -15.81 -17.48 -20.56
CA ASN A 206 -16.21 -16.18 -20.03
C ASN A 206 -15.90 -15.05 -21.04
N ALA A 207 -16.96 -14.50 -21.64
CA ALA A 207 -16.83 -13.44 -22.66
C ALA A 207 -16.29 -12.13 -22.08
N GLU A 208 -16.64 -11.78 -20.83
CA GLU A 208 -16.17 -10.57 -20.16
C GLU A 208 -14.67 -10.68 -19.85
N LEU A 209 -14.22 -11.84 -19.37
CA LEU A 209 -12.81 -12.11 -19.14
C LEU A 209 -12.00 -12.02 -20.43
N LYS A 210 -12.51 -12.58 -21.55
CA LYS A 210 -11.85 -12.46 -22.85
C LYS A 210 -11.75 -11.01 -23.33
N ALA A 211 -12.79 -10.21 -23.12
CA ALA A 211 -12.78 -8.79 -23.47
C ALA A 211 -11.76 -8.03 -22.61
N ARG A 212 -11.75 -8.28 -21.29
CA ARG A 212 -10.79 -7.65 -20.37
C ARG A 212 -9.35 -8.04 -20.66
N ALA A 213 -9.08 -9.30 -20.99
CA ALA A 213 -7.73 -9.75 -21.35
C ALA A 213 -7.19 -9.00 -22.59
N LYS A 214 -8.02 -8.79 -23.61
CA LYS A 214 -7.62 -8.01 -24.80
C LYS A 214 -7.37 -6.53 -24.49
N GLU A 215 -8.17 -5.94 -23.61
CA GLU A 215 -7.94 -4.57 -23.13
C GLU A 215 -6.61 -4.45 -22.39
N ILE A 216 -6.31 -5.42 -21.50
CA ILE A 216 -5.04 -5.47 -20.76
C ILE A 216 -3.86 -5.56 -21.74
N ASP A 217 -3.93 -6.44 -22.74
CA ASP A 217 -2.86 -6.56 -23.74
C ASP A 217 -2.63 -5.22 -24.46
N ALA A 218 -3.71 -4.55 -24.91
CA ALA A 218 -3.60 -3.25 -25.56
C ALA A 218 -2.97 -2.17 -24.64
N LEU A 219 -3.42 -2.09 -23.37
CA LEU A 219 -2.87 -1.14 -22.40
C LEU A 219 -1.39 -1.40 -22.10
N ARG A 220 -0.97 -2.67 -22.05
CA ARG A 220 0.44 -3.01 -21.79
C ARG A 220 1.35 -2.83 -23.01
N ASP A 221 0.79 -2.83 -24.22
CA ASP A 221 1.52 -2.53 -25.46
C ASP A 221 1.76 -1.00 -25.63
N GLU A 222 0.98 -0.18 -24.95
CA GLU A 222 1.12 1.28 -24.95
C GLU A 222 2.14 1.79 -23.90
N GLY A 223 2.54 0.97 -22.92
CA GLY A 223 3.54 1.26 -21.88
C GLY A 223 3.03 1.15 -20.46
#